data_2bfef3fc30b30c7b2764c627f834903e
#
_entry.id   2bfef3fc30b30c7b2764c627f834903e
#
_cell.length_a   1.000
_cell.length_b   1.000
_cell.length_c   1.000
_cell.angle_alpha   90.00
_cell.angle_beta   90.00
_cell.angle_gamma   90.00
#
_symmetry.space_group_name_H-M   'P 1'
#
loop_
_entity.id
_entity.type
_entity.pdbx_description
1 polymer ?
#
loop_
_entity_poly.entity_id
_entity_poly.type
_entity_poly.pdbx_seq_one_letter_code
_entity_poly.pdbx_strand_id
1 'polypeptide(L)'
;MPSGHLFNSSFVTNWIESEKAPAMSDQRIKVVGTLGKFEANQKDRGIHHLDDSGYQEPNPYFSAYFPNAKGEKELSGYGVESLLTFIDDIKALKSGKNSWQDYEENRATFSQSLVPTQVIEAANQSLRKNGQWITLS
;
A
#
# COMPACT_ATOMS: atom_id res chain seq x y z
N MET A 1 -16.24 8.78 -8.52
CA MET A 1 -15.64 9.36 -7.29
C MET A 1 -16.76 9.79 -6.39
N PRO A 2 -16.93 9.23 -5.22
CA PRO A 2 -17.90 9.75 -4.26
C PRO A 2 -17.32 11.05 -3.67
N SER A 3 -18.15 12.06 -3.58
CA SER A 3 -18.03 13.19 -2.65
C SER A 3 -17.18 14.41 -2.99
N GLY A 4 -16.65 14.64 -4.13
CA GLY A 4 -16.04 15.95 -4.48
C GLY A 4 -14.98 16.50 -3.49
N HIS A 5 -14.37 15.68 -2.66
CA HIS A 5 -13.29 16.10 -1.77
C HIS A 5 -12.01 16.30 -2.57
N LEU A 6 -11.41 17.47 -2.41
CA LEU A 6 -10.10 17.77 -2.95
C LEU A 6 -9.03 17.18 -2.04
N PHE A 7 -8.03 16.54 -2.63
CA PHE A 7 -6.81 16.17 -1.93
C PHE A 7 -5.60 16.57 -2.76
N ASN A 8 -4.49 16.83 -2.09
CA ASN A 8 -3.21 17.06 -2.73
C ASN A 8 -2.28 15.90 -2.44
N SER A 9 -1.56 15.43 -3.46
CA SER A 9 -0.49 14.46 -3.29
C SER A 9 0.78 14.95 -3.95
N SER A 10 1.91 14.64 -3.34
CA SER A 10 3.24 14.93 -3.86
C SER A 10 4.00 13.61 -3.99
N PHE A 11 4.53 13.34 -5.17
CA PHE A 11 5.35 12.17 -5.45
C PHE A 11 6.76 12.64 -5.77
N VAL A 12 7.73 12.11 -5.03
CA VAL A 12 9.15 12.36 -5.29
C VAL A 12 9.78 11.03 -5.63
N THR A 13 10.40 10.95 -6.80
CA THR A 13 11.16 9.77 -7.21
C THR A 13 12.49 10.20 -7.80
N ASN A 14 13.56 9.48 -7.47
CA ASN A 14 14.87 9.68 -8.05
C ASN A 14 15.65 8.35 -8.01
N TRP A 15 16.77 8.33 -8.71
CA TRP A 15 17.71 7.20 -8.74
C TRP A 15 19.09 7.61 -8.21
N ILE A 16 19.14 8.67 -7.38
CA ILE A 16 20.36 9.26 -6.85
C ILE A 16 20.58 8.76 -5.42
N GLU A 17 20.79 7.46 -5.27
CA GLU A 17 21.18 6.88 -3.99
C GLU A 17 22.70 6.68 -3.92
N SER A 18 23.26 6.88 -2.72
CA SER A 18 24.65 6.58 -2.46
C SER A 18 24.89 5.08 -2.51
N GLU A 19 26.02 4.64 -3.09
CA GLU A 19 26.46 3.24 -3.03
C GLU A 19 26.64 2.71 -1.60
N LYS A 20 26.78 3.62 -0.63
CA LYS A 20 26.90 3.31 0.81
C LYS A 20 25.56 3.38 1.54
N ALA A 21 24.45 3.56 0.82
CA ALA A 21 23.13 3.56 1.45
C ALA A 21 22.85 2.22 2.14
N PRO A 22 22.25 2.22 3.34
CA PRO A 22 21.98 0.98 4.09
C PRO A 22 20.87 0.14 3.49
N ALA A 23 20.14 0.67 2.51
CA ALA A 23 19.06 -0.02 1.80
C ALA A 23 19.14 0.31 0.32
N MET A 24 18.66 -0.62 -0.51
CA MET A 24 18.64 -0.49 -1.97
C MET A 24 17.64 0.58 -2.45
N SER A 25 16.68 0.94 -1.63
CA SER A 25 15.69 1.99 -1.93
C SER A 25 15.24 2.70 -0.66
N ASP A 26 14.90 3.98 -0.78
CA ASP A 26 14.26 4.79 0.26
C ASP A 26 12.80 5.02 -0.14
N GLN A 27 11.93 4.11 0.28
CA GLN A 27 10.50 4.18 -0.01
C GLN A 27 9.76 4.69 1.23
N ARG A 28 9.06 5.81 1.07
CA ARG A 28 8.25 6.42 2.12
C ARG A 28 6.89 6.79 1.60
N ILE A 29 5.89 6.64 2.44
CA ILE A 29 4.55 7.16 2.19
C ILE A 29 4.04 7.82 3.47
N LYS A 30 3.41 8.98 3.31
CA LYS A 30 2.71 9.67 4.39
C LYS A 30 1.36 10.14 3.87
N VAL A 31 0.31 9.73 4.56
CA VAL A 31 -1.06 10.17 4.28
C VAL A 31 -1.59 10.85 5.53
N VAL A 32 -2.18 12.03 5.37
CA VAL A 32 -2.80 12.78 6.46
C VAL A 32 -4.23 13.13 6.03
N GLY A 33 -5.18 12.75 6.83
CA GLY A 33 -6.59 13.04 6.63
C GLY A 33 -7.23 13.61 7.88
N THR A 34 -8.48 14.00 7.79
CA THR A 34 -9.25 14.53 8.91
C THR A 34 -9.54 13.50 10.00
N LEU A 35 -9.52 12.21 9.64
CA LEU A 35 -9.81 11.10 10.54
C LEU A 35 -8.55 10.36 11.01
N GLY A 36 -7.38 10.76 10.54
CA GLY A 36 -6.16 10.09 10.97
C GLY A 36 -4.95 10.35 10.10
N LYS A 37 -3.89 9.64 10.43
CA LYS A 37 -2.59 9.69 9.77
C LYS A 37 -2.03 8.28 9.59
N PHE A 38 -1.44 8.04 8.42
CA PHE A 38 -0.64 6.86 8.14
C PHE A 38 0.75 7.29 7.69
N GLU A 39 1.77 6.62 8.16
CA GLU A 39 3.15 6.86 7.76
C GLU A 39 3.88 5.51 7.68
N ALA A 40 4.53 5.24 6.55
CA ALA A 40 5.39 4.08 6.38
C ALA A 40 6.75 4.50 5.83
N ASN A 41 7.81 3.99 6.43
CA ASN A 41 9.19 4.20 6.04
C ASN A 41 9.86 2.84 5.91
N GLN A 42 10.03 2.37 4.68
CA GLN A 42 10.62 1.06 4.40
C GLN A 42 12.11 1.00 4.72
N LYS A 43 12.81 2.13 4.68
CA LYS A 43 14.24 2.21 5.00
C LYS A 43 14.49 1.92 6.48
N ASP A 44 13.68 2.55 7.35
CA ASP A 44 13.79 2.41 8.80
C ASP A 44 12.82 1.33 9.33
N ARG A 45 12.07 0.67 8.43
CA ARG A 45 11.11 -0.39 8.73
C ARG A 45 10.09 0.02 9.80
N GLY A 46 9.63 1.28 9.77
CA GLY A 46 8.60 1.81 10.64
C GLY A 46 7.28 1.99 9.87
N ILE A 47 6.19 1.43 10.40
CA ILE A 47 4.83 1.71 9.96
C ILE A 47 4.06 2.25 11.16
N HIS A 48 3.48 3.42 11.00
CA HIS A 48 2.73 4.10 12.04
C HIS A 48 1.33 4.43 11.50
N HIS A 49 0.32 3.98 12.20
CA HIS A 49 -1.07 4.27 11.92
C HIS A 49 -1.72 4.92 13.14
N LEU A 50 -2.38 6.04 12.94
CA LEU A 50 -3.11 6.76 13.97
C LEU A 50 -4.49 7.14 13.42
N ASP A 51 -5.54 6.70 14.11
CA ASP A 51 -6.93 7.06 13.85
C ASP A 51 -7.71 7.16 15.17
N ASP A 52 -9.02 7.26 15.09
CA ASP A 52 -9.90 7.34 16.27
C ASP A 52 -9.88 6.06 17.12
N SER A 53 -9.42 4.93 16.58
CA SER A 53 -9.22 3.69 17.34
C SER A 53 -7.92 3.67 18.14
N GLY A 54 -7.00 4.59 17.87
CA GLY A 54 -5.73 4.75 18.56
C GLY A 54 -4.50 4.67 17.65
N TYR A 55 -3.35 4.48 18.28
CA TYR A 55 -2.06 4.36 17.62
C TYR A 55 -1.67 2.89 17.46
N GLN A 56 -1.21 2.52 16.28
CA GLN A 56 -0.78 1.17 15.92
C GLN A 56 0.55 1.19 15.18
N GLU A 57 1.35 0.17 15.41
CA GLU A 57 2.61 -0.11 14.69
C GLU A 57 2.50 -1.50 14.02
N PRO A 58 1.93 -1.58 12.80
CA PRO A 58 1.84 -2.85 12.07
C PRO A 58 3.22 -3.44 11.78
N ASN A 59 3.28 -4.78 11.70
CA ASN A 59 4.50 -5.50 11.36
C ASN A 59 5.02 -5.09 9.96
N PRO A 60 6.22 -4.50 9.85
CA PRO A 60 6.76 -4.00 8.59
C PRO A 60 7.49 -5.08 7.77
N TYR A 61 7.62 -6.30 8.27
CA TYR A 61 8.42 -7.33 7.63
C TYR A 61 7.63 -8.12 6.59
N PHE A 62 8.28 -8.45 5.50
CA PHE A 62 7.73 -9.37 4.50
C PHE A 62 7.42 -10.74 5.09
N SER A 63 8.38 -11.30 5.80
CA SER A 63 8.23 -12.52 6.59
C SER A 63 9.23 -12.53 7.74
N ALA A 64 8.77 -12.88 8.92
CA ALA A 64 9.61 -13.05 10.10
C ALA A 64 8.94 -13.99 11.11
N TYR A 65 9.72 -14.58 12.00
CA TYR A 65 9.21 -15.36 13.09
C TYR A 65 9.01 -14.48 14.33
N PHE A 66 7.78 -14.40 14.80
CA PHE A 66 7.41 -13.69 16.02
C PHE A 66 6.79 -14.65 17.04
N PRO A 67 6.92 -14.37 18.34
CA PRO A 67 6.18 -15.12 19.34
C PRO A 67 4.69 -14.82 19.24
N ASN A 68 3.86 -15.85 19.17
CA ASN A 68 2.41 -15.73 19.29
C ASN A 68 1.99 -15.54 20.77
N ALA A 69 0.70 -15.43 21.04
CA ALA A 69 0.17 -15.23 22.38
C ALA A 69 0.55 -16.35 23.38
N LYS A 70 0.98 -17.53 22.90
CA LYS A 70 1.47 -18.65 23.70
C LYS A 70 2.99 -18.68 23.85
N GLY A 71 3.71 -17.71 23.24
CA GLY A 71 5.17 -17.66 23.22
C GLY A 71 5.82 -18.60 22.18
N GLU A 72 5.04 -19.25 21.32
CA GLU A 72 5.55 -20.12 20.25
C GLU A 72 5.93 -19.24 19.04
N LYS A 73 7.00 -19.62 18.33
CA LYS A 73 7.43 -18.91 17.12
C LYS A 73 6.45 -19.19 15.97
N GLU A 74 5.84 -18.15 15.46
CA GLU A 74 4.93 -18.19 14.32
C GLU A 74 5.48 -17.36 13.18
N LEU A 75 5.41 -17.89 11.95
CA LEU A 75 5.79 -17.17 10.74
C LEU A 75 4.67 -16.19 10.37
N SER A 76 4.98 -14.92 10.36
CA SER A 76 4.04 -13.84 10.02
C SER A 76 4.71 -12.77 9.17
N GLY A 77 3.94 -11.81 8.70
CA GLY A 77 4.39 -10.68 7.92
C GLY A 77 3.54 -10.50 6.65
N TYR A 78 3.57 -9.31 6.08
CA TYR A 78 2.65 -8.94 5.01
C TYR A 78 2.74 -9.84 3.78
N GLY A 79 3.90 -10.40 3.45
CA GLY A 79 4.05 -11.34 2.35
C GLY A 79 3.40 -12.69 2.64
N VAL A 80 3.55 -13.21 3.85
CA VAL A 80 2.91 -14.45 4.29
C VAL A 80 1.40 -14.28 4.33
N GLU A 81 0.92 -13.19 4.94
CA GLU A 81 -0.50 -12.87 5.05
C GLU A 81 -1.15 -12.66 3.69
N SER A 82 -0.45 -12.04 2.74
CA SER A 82 -0.94 -11.89 1.36
C SER A 82 -1.19 -13.23 0.68
N LEU A 83 -0.26 -14.19 0.83
CA LEU A 83 -0.42 -15.54 0.27
C LEU A 83 -1.55 -16.32 0.94
N LEU A 84 -1.66 -16.26 2.26
CA LEU A 84 -2.72 -16.92 3.01
C LEU A 84 -4.09 -16.34 2.65
N THR A 85 -4.19 -15.00 2.58
CA THR A 85 -5.41 -14.31 2.17
C THR A 85 -5.83 -14.75 0.77
N PHE A 86 -4.92 -14.83 -0.20
CA PHE A 86 -5.22 -15.30 -1.54
C PHE A 86 -5.77 -16.74 -1.55
N ILE A 87 -5.15 -17.63 -0.78
CA ILE A 87 -5.61 -19.03 -0.66
C ILE A 87 -7.02 -19.09 -0.07
N ASP A 88 -7.29 -18.31 0.96
CA ASP A 88 -8.59 -18.29 1.63
C ASP A 88 -9.67 -17.66 0.75
N ASP A 89 -9.34 -16.63 -0.02
CA ASP A 89 -10.22 -16.04 -1.03
C ASP A 89 -10.61 -17.09 -2.09
N ILE A 90 -9.66 -17.87 -2.60
CA ILE A 90 -9.94 -18.95 -3.56
C ILE A 90 -10.83 -20.03 -2.94
N LYS A 91 -10.61 -20.41 -1.68
CA LYS A 91 -11.48 -21.36 -0.99
C LYS A 91 -12.90 -20.83 -0.84
N ALA A 92 -13.05 -19.55 -0.47
CA ALA A 92 -14.34 -18.91 -0.29
C ALA A 92 -15.11 -18.82 -1.62
N LEU A 93 -14.44 -18.47 -2.72
CA LEU A 93 -15.03 -18.50 -4.07
C LEU A 93 -15.50 -19.90 -4.47
N LYS A 94 -14.64 -20.91 -4.30
CA LYS A 94 -14.97 -22.29 -4.66
C LYS A 94 -16.11 -22.87 -3.85
N SER A 95 -16.27 -22.47 -2.60
CA SER A 95 -17.37 -22.91 -1.73
C SER A 95 -18.65 -22.10 -1.93
N GLY A 96 -18.64 -21.05 -2.76
CA GLY A 96 -19.78 -20.16 -2.96
C GLY A 96 -20.07 -19.25 -1.76
N LYS A 97 -19.15 -19.13 -0.81
CA LYS A 97 -19.28 -18.24 0.35
C LYS A 97 -19.19 -16.77 -0.06
N ASN A 98 -18.32 -16.47 -1.01
CA ASN A 98 -18.11 -15.13 -1.56
C ASN A 98 -18.23 -15.17 -3.08
N SER A 99 -18.56 -14.03 -3.67
CA SER A 99 -18.59 -13.78 -5.12
C SER A 99 -17.38 -12.95 -5.57
N TRP A 100 -17.17 -12.83 -6.88
CA TRP A 100 -16.14 -11.94 -7.43
C TRP A 100 -16.37 -10.47 -7.06
N GLN A 101 -17.64 -10.07 -6.97
CA GLN A 101 -18.01 -8.70 -6.63
C GLN A 101 -17.56 -8.31 -5.23
N ASP A 102 -17.59 -9.26 -4.28
CA ASP A 102 -17.12 -9.00 -2.91
C ASP A 102 -15.62 -8.67 -2.86
N TYR A 103 -14.84 -9.12 -3.86
CA TYR A 103 -13.40 -8.86 -3.93
C TYR A 103 -13.07 -7.59 -4.70
N GLU A 104 -13.92 -7.12 -5.63
CA GLU A 104 -13.66 -5.88 -6.36
C GLU A 104 -13.54 -4.66 -5.44
N GLU A 105 -14.25 -4.66 -4.32
CA GLU A 105 -14.22 -3.55 -3.36
C GLU A 105 -13.11 -3.69 -2.30
N ASN A 106 -12.68 -4.92 -2.03
CA ASN A 106 -11.86 -5.23 -0.84
C ASN A 106 -10.47 -5.81 -1.15
N ARG A 107 -10.12 -5.94 -2.43
CA ARG A 107 -8.83 -6.48 -2.87
C ARG A 107 -8.22 -5.60 -3.96
N ALA A 108 -6.90 -5.72 -4.11
CA ALA A 108 -6.18 -5.08 -5.20
C ALA A 108 -6.49 -5.79 -6.53
N THR A 109 -7.56 -5.38 -7.19
CA THR A 109 -8.02 -5.93 -8.47
C THR A 109 -7.42 -5.19 -9.66
N PHE A 110 -7.57 -5.75 -10.87
CA PHE A 110 -7.11 -5.08 -12.08
C PHE A 110 -7.82 -3.76 -12.33
N SER A 111 -9.12 -3.67 -12.04
CA SER A 111 -9.90 -2.43 -12.18
C SER A 111 -9.38 -1.32 -11.26
N GLN A 112 -9.05 -1.65 -10.01
CA GLN A 112 -8.44 -0.70 -9.10
C GLN A 112 -7.02 -0.31 -9.51
N SER A 113 -6.28 -1.18 -10.17
CA SER A 113 -4.93 -0.91 -10.66
C SER A 113 -4.88 0.04 -11.85
N LEU A 114 -6.01 0.33 -12.50
CA LEU A 114 -6.08 1.32 -13.57
C LEU A 114 -5.75 2.73 -13.08
N VAL A 115 -6.24 3.12 -11.90
CA VAL A 115 -6.02 4.47 -11.37
C VAL A 115 -4.53 4.79 -11.19
N PRO A 116 -3.73 4.00 -10.46
CA PRO A 116 -2.29 4.27 -10.37
C PRO A 116 -1.59 4.20 -11.73
N THR A 117 -2.03 3.35 -12.65
CA THR A 117 -1.48 3.29 -14.01
C THR A 117 -1.74 4.59 -14.78
N GLN A 118 -2.94 5.14 -14.69
CA GLN A 118 -3.29 6.43 -15.28
C GLN A 118 -2.46 7.58 -14.68
N VAL A 119 -2.23 7.56 -13.37
CA VAL A 119 -1.37 8.56 -12.71
C VAL A 119 0.05 8.50 -13.25
N ILE A 120 0.63 7.31 -13.39
CA ILE A 120 1.98 7.12 -13.93
C ILE A 120 2.04 7.60 -15.38
N GLU A 121 1.05 7.26 -16.20
CA GLU A 121 1.00 7.72 -17.59
C GLU A 121 0.86 9.24 -17.69
N ALA A 122 0.03 9.85 -16.85
CA ALA A 122 -0.10 11.30 -16.79
C ALA A 122 1.20 11.98 -16.35
N ALA A 123 1.93 11.41 -15.39
CA ALA A 123 3.25 11.91 -15.00
C ALA A 123 4.25 11.84 -16.16
N ASN A 124 4.28 10.74 -16.91
CA ASN A 124 5.11 10.59 -18.09
C ASN A 124 4.73 11.60 -19.19
N GLN A 125 3.45 11.88 -19.38
CA GLN A 125 2.99 12.90 -20.31
C GLN A 125 3.40 14.31 -19.87
N SER A 126 3.29 14.61 -18.57
CA SER A 126 3.73 15.88 -18.00
C SER A 126 5.22 16.11 -18.22
N LEU A 127 6.05 15.11 -17.97
CA LEU A 127 7.49 15.16 -18.23
C LEU A 127 7.79 15.48 -19.70
N ARG A 128 7.13 14.81 -20.64
CA ARG A 128 7.27 15.08 -22.08
C ARG A 128 6.80 16.49 -22.50
N LYS A 129 5.95 17.11 -21.69
CA LYS A 129 5.39 18.46 -21.92
C LYS A 129 5.99 19.52 -20.99
N ASN A 130 7.23 19.32 -20.53
CA ASN A 130 7.94 20.27 -19.67
C ASN A 130 7.21 20.63 -18.37
N GLY A 131 6.58 19.65 -17.73
CA GLY A 131 5.92 19.84 -16.45
C GLY A 131 4.51 20.41 -16.51
N GLN A 132 3.84 20.38 -17.66
CA GLN A 132 2.45 20.83 -17.78
C GLN A 132 1.50 19.94 -16.97
N TRP A 133 0.45 20.54 -16.43
CA TRP A 133 -0.64 19.82 -15.79
C TRP A 133 -1.36 18.91 -16.78
N ILE A 134 -1.57 17.66 -16.41
CA ILE A 134 -2.30 16.66 -17.18
C ILE A 134 -3.55 16.27 -16.37
N THR A 135 -4.72 16.35 -17.02
CA THR A 135 -5.97 15.89 -16.43
C THR A 135 -6.08 14.38 -16.61
N LEU A 136 -6.43 13.67 -15.54
CA LEU A 136 -6.75 12.24 -15.62
C LEU A 136 -8.17 12.08 -16.20
N SER A 137 -8.30 11.24 -17.20
CA SER A 137 -9.56 10.90 -17.87
C SER A 137 -10.01 9.49 -17.56
#